data_f37ffb3ef066f5a19b9946fdfc4e0819
#
_entry.id   f37ffb3ef066f5a19b9946fdfc4e0819
#
_cell.length_a   1.000
_cell.length_b   1.000
_cell.length_c   1.000
_cell.angle_alpha   90.00
_cell.angle_beta   90.00
_cell.angle_gamma   90.00
#
_symmetry.space_group_name_H-M   'P 1'
#
loop_
_entity.id
_entity.type
_entity.pdbx_description
1 polymer ?
#
loop_
_entity_poly.entity_id
_entity_poly.type
_entity_poly.pdbx_seq_one_letter_code
_entity_poly.pdbx_strand_id
1 'polypeptide(L)'
;MKESVLCVDIGTTSLKVGLISADGEVVFICTKKFKDCYSHFISLEWKICLQNAVKDLHDSGVCTEFEINAIVVSGNGPTLVSQEGFTFLWNEKIDFSVFSDFCEQAQNELKKSLFLPRIVTFKKLYPQYLEDKIIFSGPEFLIYELTQKAVTILPEERFISAYWTNENLSLCKIDFQKIPPFIEIGKICGKLTKSAASYLGLPSDLPVVSGGPDFVAALIGTDTLQNGTLCDRCGSSEGFNFASSVFLQDKNVRSLPSVVKDLWNASVLIPESANLSKKERLLEAKKAIDILRSLAEQNKVSFPAKMTATGGQAKDLSLLKEKSVVTGMQIEICQCADAELLGDACAGFTALQKFENIRAAAKKIVKKNSINKELL
;
A
#
# COMPACT_ATOMS: atom_id res chain seq x y z
N MET A 1 26.92 -13.67 4.25
CA MET A 1 26.21 -12.54 3.63
C MET A 1 25.24 -11.93 4.65
N LYS A 2 24.95 -10.64 4.58
CA LYS A 2 23.95 -10.00 5.43
C LYS A 2 22.55 -10.35 4.92
N GLU A 3 21.61 -10.60 5.83
CA GLU A 3 20.22 -10.92 5.47
C GLU A 3 19.49 -9.69 4.92
N SER A 4 18.75 -9.88 3.84
CA SER A 4 17.94 -8.84 3.22
C SER A 4 16.63 -9.38 2.64
N VAL A 5 15.69 -8.49 2.37
CA VAL A 5 14.45 -8.81 1.68
C VAL A 5 14.31 -7.96 0.43
N LEU A 6 13.80 -8.56 -0.64
CA LEU A 6 13.48 -7.89 -1.88
C LEU A 6 12.05 -7.36 -1.80
N CYS A 7 11.93 -6.05 -1.64
CA CYS A 7 10.67 -5.31 -1.51
C CYS A 7 10.19 -4.86 -2.88
N VAL A 8 8.91 -5.08 -3.18
CA VAL A 8 8.30 -4.77 -4.49
C VAL A 8 7.00 -4.00 -4.26
N ASP A 9 6.98 -2.73 -4.67
CA ASP A 9 5.80 -1.87 -4.62
C ASP A 9 5.27 -1.61 -6.04
N ILE A 10 4.03 -2.04 -6.31
CA ILE A 10 3.35 -1.81 -7.58
C ILE A 10 2.58 -0.50 -7.50
N GLY A 11 3.16 0.58 -8.03
CA GLY A 11 2.48 1.86 -8.18
C GLY A 11 1.57 1.92 -9.41
N THR A 12 0.96 3.08 -9.65
CA THR A 12 0.07 3.29 -10.81
C THR A 12 0.84 3.38 -12.13
N THR A 13 2.04 3.96 -12.12
CA THR A 13 2.82 4.26 -13.34
C THR A 13 4.16 3.53 -13.39
N SER A 14 4.52 2.85 -12.33
CA SER A 14 5.83 2.20 -12.20
C SER A 14 5.81 1.13 -11.11
N LEU A 15 6.72 0.19 -11.23
CA LEU A 15 7.07 -0.76 -10.19
C LEU A 15 8.37 -0.29 -9.53
N LYS A 16 8.41 -0.24 -8.21
CA LYS A 16 9.60 0.06 -7.42
C LYS A 16 10.12 -1.21 -6.77
N VAL A 17 11.42 -1.36 -6.75
CA VAL A 17 12.08 -2.49 -6.11
C VAL A 17 13.18 -1.98 -5.21
N GLY A 18 13.24 -2.49 -3.99
CA GLY A 18 14.30 -2.20 -3.02
C GLY A 18 14.86 -3.47 -2.41
N LEU A 19 16.16 -3.49 -2.15
CA LEU A 19 16.80 -4.49 -1.30
C LEU A 19 17.11 -3.83 0.04
N ILE A 20 16.52 -4.34 1.11
CA ILE A 20 16.60 -3.75 2.45
C ILE A 20 17.06 -4.80 3.46
N SER A 21 18.06 -4.44 4.28
CA SER A 21 18.59 -5.31 5.33
C SER A 21 17.74 -5.31 6.60
N ALA A 22 17.98 -6.29 7.47
CA ALA A 22 17.31 -6.38 8.78
C ALA A 22 17.59 -5.18 9.71
N ASP A 23 18.67 -4.44 9.47
CA ASP A 23 19.00 -3.21 10.19
C ASP A 23 18.40 -1.95 9.56
N GLY A 24 17.63 -2.08 8.49
CA GLY A 24 17.01 -0.99 7.76
C GLY A 24 17.97 -0.26 6.82
N GLU A 25 19.11 -0.86 6.46
CA GLU A 25 19.97 -0.33 5.42
C GLU A 25 19.30 -0.53 4.06
N VAL A 26 19.13 0.54 3.31
CA VAL A 26 18.59 0.52 1.95
C VAL A 26 19.75 0.32 1.00
N VAL A 27 19.96 -0.93 0.60
CA VAL A 27 21.15 -1.37 -0.14
C VAL A 27 21.01 -1.09 -1.65
N PHE A 28 19.79 -1.20 -2.15
CA PHE A 28 19.48 -0.99 -3.56
C PHE A 28 18.06 -0.46 -3.71
N ILE A 29 17.85 0.45 -4.65
CA ILE A 29 16.53 0.90 -5.10
C ILE A 29 16.57 1.11 -6.60
N CYS A 30 15.55 0.64 -7.29
CA CYS A 30 15.27 1.03 -8.66
C CYS A 30 13.77 1.20 -8.93
N THR A 31 13.46 1.94 -9.98
CA THR A 31 12.10 2.18 -10.46
C THR A 31 12.02 1.81 -11.93
N LYS A 32 11.06 0.95 -12.27
CA LYS A 32 10.74 0.57 -13.65
C LYS A 32 9.41 1.15 -14.06
N LYS A 33 9.40 2.10 -14.97
CA LYS A 33 8.18 2.70 -15.52
C LYS A 33 7.46 1.69 -16.41
N PHE A 34 6.14 1.64 -16.32
CA PHE A 34 5.32 0.88 -17.25
C PHE A 34 5.31 1.55 -18.63
N LYS A 35 5.21 0.75 -19.69
CA LYS A 35 5.15 1.26 -21.07
C LYS A 35 3.81 1.94 -21.34
N ASP A 36 2.72 1.32 -20.87
CA ASP A 36 1.37 1.85 -20.96
C ASP A 36 0.64 1.62 -19.64
N CYS A 37 0.64 2.66 -18.79
CA CYS A 37 -0.01 2.61 -17.48
C CYS A 37 -1.54 2.69 -17.53
N TYR A 38 -2.13 2.86 -18.72
CA TYR A 38 -3.58 2.86 -18.94
C TYR A 38 -4.09 1.57 -19.61
N SER A 39 -3.19 0.65 -19.93
CA SER A 39 -3.57 -0.64 -20.50
C SER A 39 -4.34 -1.49 -19.51
N HIS A 40 -5.44 -2.09 -19.94
CA HIS A 40 -6.13 -3.12 -19.16
C HIS A 40 -5.33 -4.41 -18.97
N PHE A 41 -4.15 -4.53 -19.54
CA PHE A 41 -3.21 -5.64 -19.34
C PHE A 41 -1.92 -5.22 -18.69
N ILE A 42 -1.92 -4.08 -17.99
CA ILE A 42 -0.74 -3.55 -17.27
C ILE A 42 -0.17 -4.55 -16.25
N SER A 43 -1.01 -5.40 -15.66
CA SER A 43 -0.55 -6.42 -14.70
C SER A 43 0.46 -7.40 -15.30
N LEU A 44 0.43 -7.63 -16.62
CA LEU A 44 1.41 -8.47 -17.31
C LEU A 44 2.80 -7.80 -17.40
N GLU A 45 2.84 -6.46 -17.33
CA GLU A 45 4.11 -5.74 -17.28
C GLU A 45 4.80 -5.81 -15.91
N TRP A 46 4.05 -6.09 -14.84
CA TRP A 46 4.63 -6.11 -13.48
C TRP A 46 5.74 -7.15 -13.36
N LYS A 47 5.53 -8.35 -13.88
CA LYS A 47 6.52 -9.43 -13.87
C LYS A 47 7.74 -9.10 -14.74
N ILE A 48 7.53 -8.43 -15.89
CA ILE A 48 8.60 -7.97 -16.78
C ILE A 48 9.42 -6.88 -16.07
N CYS A 49 8.75 -5.91 -15.43
CA CYS A 49 9.41 -4.85 -14.68
C CYS A 49 10.22 -5.42 -13.50
N LEU A 50 9.66 -6.42 -12.78
CA LEU A 50 10.37 -7.09 -11.70
C LEU A 50 11.62 -7.82 -12.22
N GLN A 51 11.54 -8.54 -13.35
CA GLN A 51 12.69 -9.19 -13.97
C GLN A 51 13.80 -8.18 -14.30
N ASN A 52 13.42 -7.05 -14.93
CA ASN A 52 14.37 -6.00 -15.26
C ASN A 52 15.00 -5.35 -14.02
N ALA A 53 14.24 -5.23 -12.94
CA ALA A 53 14.74 -4.70 -11.66
C ALA A 53 15.70 -5.66 -10.97
N VAL A 54 15.40 -6.97 -10.99
CA VAL A 54 16.29 -8.01 -10.45
C VAL A 54 17.57 -8.10 -11.27
N LYS A 55 17.51 -7.91 -12.58
CA LYS A 55 18.73 -7.82 -13.42
C LYS A 55 19.60 -6.64 -12.99
N ASP A 56 19.03 -5.43 -12.85
CA ASP A 56 19.80 -4.27 -12.38
C ASP A 56 20.39 -4.52 -10.98
N LEU A 57 19.65 -5.23 -10.09
CA LEU A 57 20.14 -5.61 -8.78
C LEU A 57 21.39 -6.50 -8.87
N HIS A 58 21.39 -7.52 -9.74
CA HIS A 58 22.56 -8.38 -9.95
C HIS A 58 23.73 -7.59 -10.57
N ASP A 59 23.44 -6.74 -11.55
CA ASP A 59 24.46 -5.93 -12.23
C ASP A 59 25.10 -4.90 -11.26
N SER A 60 24.41 -4.51 -10.18
CA SER A 60 24.97 -3.63 -9.14
C SER A 60 26.02 -4.29 -8.25
N GLY A 61 26.10 -5.62 -8.23
CA GLY A 61 27.04 -6.38 -7.41
C GLY A 61 26.67 -6.51 -5.92
N VAL A 62 25.59 -5.90 -5.44
CA VAL A 62 25.21 -5.92 -4.01
C VAL A 62 24.89 -7.33 -3.49
N CYS A 63 24.49 -8.24 -4.37
CA CYS A 63 24.24 -9.65 -4.02
C CYS A 63 25.50 -10.43 -3.61
N THR A 64 26.70 -9.84 -3.69
CA THR A 64 27.92 -10.43 -3.15
C THR A 64 28.02 -10.29 -1.63
N GLU A 65 27.38 -9.26 -1.08
CA GLU A 65 27.39 -8.96 0.36
C GLU A 65 26.06 -9.29 1.03
N PHE A 66 24.94 -9.19 0.30
CA PHE A 66 23.59 -9.35 0.81
C PHE A 66 22.88 -10.56 0.19
N GLU A 67 22.25 -11.36 1.02
CA GLU A 67 21.45 -12.51 0.62
C GLU A 67 19.96 -12.14 0.61
N ILE A 68 19.25 -12.47 -0.46
CA ILE A 68 17.80 -12.30 -0.55
C ILE A 68 17.11 -13.47 0.17
N ASN A 69 16.46 -13.21 1.29
CA ASN A 69 15.81 -14.23 2.11
C ASN A 69 14.29 -14.34 1.86
N ALA A 70 13.68 -13.30 1.28
CA ALA A 70 12.27 -13.31 0.88
C ALA A 70 12.01 -12.24 -0.18
N ILE A 71 10.88 -12.39 -0.90
CA ILE A 71 10.28 -11.36 -1.75
C ILE A 71 9.02 -10.88 -1.04
N VAL A 72 8.82 -9.56 -0.94
CA VAL A 72 7.61 -8.97 -0.37
C VAL A 72 6.93 -8.13 -1.44
N VAL A 73 5.62 -8.29 -1.61
CA VAL A 73 4.86 -7.59 -2.66
C VAL A 73 3.76 -6.77 -2.05
N SER A 74 3.82 -5.47 -2.27
CA SER A 74 2.76 -4.50 -2.01
C SER A 74 2.32 -3.80 -3.31
N GLY A 75 1.26 -3.02 -3.25
CA GLY A 75 0.87 -2.23 -4.40
C GLY A 75 -0.44 -1.52 -4.27
N ASN A 76 -0.79 -0.79 -5.33
CA ASN A 76 -1.99 0.04 -5.36
C ASN A 76 -3.27 -0.78 -5.25
N GLY A 77 -4.23 -0.27 -4.52
CA GLY A 77 -5.54 -0.86 -4.33
C GLY A 77 -6.62 0.20 -4.08
N PRO A 78 -7.87 -0.15 -4.34
CA PRO A 78 -8.45 -1.44 -4.74
C PRO A 78 -8.45 -1.69 -6.27
N THR A 79 -7.34 -2.12 -6.80
CA THR A 79 -7.23 -2.61 -8.19
C THR A 79 -7.76 -4.05 -8.25
N LEU A 80 -8.40 -4.45 -9.35
CA LEU A 80 -8.81 -5.83 -9.60
C LEU A 80 -8.07 -6.37 -10.82
N VAL A 81 -7.70 -7.64 -10.77
CA VAL A 81 -7.04 -8.33 -11.88
C VAL A 81 -7.70 -9.69 -12.09
N SER A 82 -8.11 -10.01 -13.33
CA SER A 82 -8.56 -11.34 -13.66
C SER A 82 -7.41 -12.33 -13.74
N GLN A 83 -7.70 -13.62 -13.71
CA GLN A 83 -6.68 -14.66 -13.83
C GLN A 83 -5.86 -14.57 -15.12
N GLU A 84 -6.38 -13.94 -16.17
CA GLU A 84 -5.69 -13.71 -17.45
C GLU A 84 -4.88 -12.40 -17.49
N GLY A 85 -4.90 -11.62 -16.39
CA GLY A 85 -4.21 -10.35 -16.30
C GLY A 85 -5.01 -9.13 -16.78
N PHE A 86 -6.31 -9.28 -17.09
CA PHE A 86 -7.15 -8.11 -17.37
C PHE A 86 -7.33 -7.30 -16.08
N THR A 87 -6.94 -6.02 -16.12
CA THR A 87 -6.81 -5.15 -14.95
C THR A 87 -7.88 -4.06 -14.98
N PHE A 88 -8.58 -3.89 -13.86
CA PHE A 88 -9.48 -2.78 -13.57
C PHE A 88 -8.84 -1.95 -12.45
N LEU A 89 -8.23 -0.83 -12.84
CA LEU A 89 -7.39 -0.02 -11.94
C LEU A 89 -8.22 0.67 -10.85
N TRP A 90 -7.60 0.92 -9.72
CA TRP A 90 -8.19 1.57 -8.54
C TRP A 90 -8.79 2.96 -8.82
N ASN A 91 -8.29 3.69 -9.80
CA ASN A 91 -8.73 5.04 -10.20
C ASN A 91 -9.74 5.03 -11.36
N GLU A 92 -10.06 3.88 -11.94
CA GLU A 92 -11.13 3.78 -12.94
C GLU A 92 -12.49 4.07 -12.29
N LYS A 93 -13.34 4.75 -13.05
CA LYS A 93 -14.66 5.17 -12.58
C LYS A 93 -15.57 3.97 -12.33
N ILE A 94 -16.25 4.01 -11.19
CA ILE A 94 -17.33 3.08 -10.88
C ILE A 94 -18.63 3.63 -11.45
N ASP A 95 -19.32 2.82 -12.24
CA ASP A 95 -20.66 3.16 -12.70
C ASP A 95 -21.68 2.80 -11.61
N PHE A 96 -22.08 3.79 -10.81
CA PHE A 96 -23.06 3.60 -9.74
C PHE A 96 -24.44 3.22 -10.24
N SER A 97 -24.77 3.42 -11.53
CA SER A 97 -26.07 3.02 -12.11
C SER A 97 -26.26 1.49 -12.09
N VAL A 98 -25.14 0.73 -12.07
CA VAL A 98 -25.19 -0.73 -12.01
C VAL A 98 -25.75 -1.26 -10.68
N PHE A 99 -25.83 -0.40 -9.66
CA PHE A 99 -26.32 -0.78 -8.33
C PHE A 99 -27.82 -0.66 -8.14
N SER A 100 -28.53 -0.02 -9.09
CA SER A 100 -29.99 0.12 -9.06
C SER A 100 -30.75 -1.22 -9.02
N ASP A 101 -30.12 -2.27 -9.57
CA ASP A 101 -30.72 -3.61 -9.67
C ASP A 101 -30.60 -4.42 -8.35
N PHE A 102 -29.90 -3.88 -7.35
CA PHE A 102 -29.71 -4.54 -6.06
C PHE A 102 -30.70 -4.05 -5.01
N CYS A 103 -31.05 -4.93 -4.08
CA CYS A 103 -31.89 -4.55 -2.92
C CYS A 103 -31.17 -3.51 -2.05
N GLU A 104 -31.93 -2.80 -1.22
CA GLU A 104 -31.39 -1.73 -0.36
C GLU A 104 -30.26 -2.20 0.56
N GLN A 105 -30.38 -3.41 1.11
CA GLN A 105 -29.33 -4.01 1.95
C GLN A 105 -28.02 -4.15 1.18
N ALA A 106 -28.06 -4.70 -0.06
CA ALA A 106 -26.88 -4.85 -0.90
C ALA A 106 -26.27 -3.49 -1.26
N GLN A 107 -27.11 -2.49 -1.60
CA GLN A 107 -26.62 -1.13 -1.89
C GLN A 107 -25.91 -0.48 -0.69
N ASN A 108 -26.37 -0.76 0.54
CA ASN A 108 -25.73 -0.28 1.75
C ASN A 108 -24.38 -0.94 1.99
N GLU A 109 -24.24 -2.25 1.73
CA GLU A 109 -22.96 -2.95 1.81
C GLU A 109 -21.98 -2.47 0.72
N LEU A 110 -22.47 -2.24 -0.50
CA LEU A 110 -21.66 -1.65 -1.59
C LEU A 110 -21.06 -0.30 -1.20
N LYS A 111 -21.80 0.55 -0.48
CA LYS A 111 -21.30 1.87 -0.05
C LYS A 111 -20.19 1.79 1.02
N LYS A 112 -20.14 0.72 1.80
CA LYS A 112 -19.14 0.54 2.86
C LYS A 112 -17.83 -0.06 2.35
N SER A 113 -17.91 -0.92 1.34
CA SER A 113 -16.76 -1.66 0.82
C SER A 113 -15.96 -0.85 -0.20
N LEU A 114 -14.64 -1.01 -0.16
CA LEU A 114 -13.73 -0.48 -1.18
C LEU A 114 -13.71 -1.34 -2.45
N PHE A 115 -13.98 -2.64 -2.31
CA PHE A 115 -13.85 -3.63 -3.37
C PHE A 115 -15.17 -4.04 -4.02
N LEU A 116 -16.23 -4.26 -3.25
CA LEU A 116 -17.51 -4.73 -3.79
C LEU A 116 -18.05 -3.90 -4.95
N PRO A 117 -18.06 -2.55 -4.89
CA PRO A 117 -18.49 -1.73 -6.00
C PRO A 117 -17.69 -2.00 -7.28
N ARG A 118 -16.39 -2.22 -7.13
CA ARG A 118 -15.48 -2.52 -8.25
C ARG A 118 -15.72 -3.90 -8.81
N ILE A 119 -15.88 -4.91 -7.97
CA ILE A 119 -16.15 -6.29 -8.41
C ILE A 119 -17.48 -6.34 -9.16
N VAL A 120 -18.52 -5.67 -8.66
CA VAL A 120 -19.83 -5.59 -9.35
C VAL A 120 -19.72 -4.87 -10.68
N THR A 121 -19.03 -3.72 -10.72
CA THR A 121 -18.79 -2.97 -11.96
C THR A 121 -17.99 -3.80 -12.96
N PHE A 122 -16.90 -4.41 -12.50
CA PHE A 122 -16.06 -5.27 -13.33
C PHE A 122 -16.87 -6.44 -13.93
N LYS A 123 -17.66 -7.12 -13.11
CA LYS A 123 -18.53 -8.21 -13.55
C LYS A 123 -19.54 -7.76 -14.63
N LYS A 124 -20.08 -6.57 -14.52
CA LYS A 124 -21.06 -6.05 -15.47
C LYS A 124 -20.44 -5.59 -16.80
N LEU A 125 -19.27 -4.91 -16.73
CA LEU A 125 -18.61 -4.36 -17.90
C LEU A 125 -17.77 -5.38 -18.67
N TYR A 126 -17.20 -6.34 -17.96
CA TYR A 126 -16.22 -7.26 -18.52
C TYR A 126 -16.49 -8.74 -18.12
N PRO A 127 -17.72 -9.24 -18.33
CA PRO A 127 -18.12 -10.58 -17.87
C PRO A 127 -17.25 -11.70 -18.43
N GLN A 128 -16.71 -11.53 -19.65
CA GLN A 128 -15.85 -12.51 -20.33
C GLN A 128 -14.55 -12.81 -19.57
N TYR A 129 -14.10 -11.92 -18.67
CA TYR A 129 -12.89 -12.12 -17.86
C TYR A 129 -13.17 -12.74 -16.49
N LEU A 130 -14.45 -13.01 -16.18
CA LEU A 130 -14.87 -13.54 -14.88
C LEU A 130 -15.51 -14.91 -14.94
N GLU A 131 -15.84 -15.41 -16.15
CA GLU A 131 -16.37 -16.76 -16.31
C GLU A 131 -15.27 -17.76 -15.93
N ASP A 132 -15.54 -18.55 -14.87
CA ASP A 132 -14.67 -19.64 -14.34
C ASP A 132 -13.26 -19.21 -13.91
N LYS A 133 -13.03 -17.91 -13.59
CA LYS A 133 -11.71 -17.37 -13.28
C LYS A 133 -11.67 -16.67 -11.95
N ILE A 134 -10.49 -16.70 -11.34
CA ILE A 134 -10.19 -16.03 -10.07
C ILE A 134 -10.02 -14.53 -10.31
N ILE A 135 -10.52 -13.72 -9.36
CA ILE A 135 -10.34 -12.26 -9.31
C ILE A 135 -9.33 -11.96 -8.21
N PHE A 136 -8.22 -11.35 -8.57
CA PHE A 136 -7.20 -10.90 -7.62
C PHE A 136 -7.37 -9.41 -7.31
N SER A 137 -6.93 -9.01 -6.13
CA SER A 137 -6.88 -7.61 -5.72
C SER A 137 -5.46 -7.03 -5.95
N GLY A 138 -5.16 -6.65 -7.18
CA GLY A 138 -3.91 -5.96 -7.51
C GLY A 138 -2.63 -6.78 -7.24
N PRO A 139 -1.81 -6.42 -6.23
CA PRO A 139 -0.51 -7.04 -6.01
C PRO A 139 -0.55 -8.56 -5.81
N GLU A 140 -1.68 -9.11 -5.37
CA GLU A 140 -1.89 -10.54 -5.22
C GLU A 140 -1.84 -11.30 -6.55
N PHE A 141 -2.10 -10.63 -7.67
CA PHE A 141 -1.88 -11.21 -8.99
C PHE A 141 -0.39 -11.49 -9.23
N LEU A 142 0.51 -10.58 -8.86
CA LEU A 142 1.95 -10.83 -8.96
C LEU A 142 2.39 -11.95 -8.00
N ILE A 143 1.85 -11.99 -6.79
CA ILE A 143 2.09 -13.12 -5.85
C ILE A 143 1.68 -14.44 -6.48
N TYR A 144 0.51 -14.49 -7.13
CA TYR A 144 0.05 -15.67 -7.84
C TYR A 144 0.99 -16.07 -8.98
N GLU A 145 1.44 -15.11 -9.80
CA GLU A 145 2.40 -15.34 -10.87
C GLU A 145 3.75 -15.91 -10.35
N LEU A 146 4.13 -15.54 -9.14
CA LEU A 146 5.38 -15.99 -8.53
C LEU A 146 5.24 -17.37 -7.84
N THR A 147 4.07 -17.66 -7.25
CA THR A 147 3.90 -18.79 -6.33
C THR A 147 2.86 -19.83 -6.75
N GLN A 148 1.97 -19.48 -7.69
CA GLN A 148 0.75 -20.22 -8.04
C GLN A 148 -0.21 -20.40 -6.84
N LYS A 149 -0.13 -19.52 -5.85
CA LYS A 149 -1.05 -19.47 -4.70
C LYS A 149 -1.92 -18.24 -4.81
N ALA A 150 -3.23 -18.47 -4.90
CA ALA A 150 -4.23 -17.40 -4.91
C ALA A 150 -4.55 -16.99 -3.47
N VAL A 151 -4.35 -15.72 -3.16
CA VAL A 151 -4.63 -15.10 -1.86
C VAL A 151 -5.23 -13.72 -2.04
N THR A 152 -5.92 -13.21 -1.01
CA THR A 152 -6.31 -11.80 -0.87
C THR A 152 -5.70 -11.27 0.41
N ILE A 153 -4.93 -10.19 0.34
CA ILE A 153 -4.27 -9.63 1.51
C ILE A 153 -5.27 -8.76 2.29
N LEU A 154 -5.59 -9.20 3.50
CA LEU A 154 -6.37 -8.45 4.48
C LEU A 154 -5.39 -7.79 5.46
N PRO A 155 -5.30 -6.46 5.53
CA PRO A 155 -4.30 -5.80 6.38
C PRO A 155 -4.40 -6.18 7.86
N GLU A 156 -5.61 -6.30 8.37
CA GLU A 156 -5.96 -6.76 9.71
C GLU A 156 -7.45 -7.15 9.71
N GLU A 157 -7.88 -8.01 10.62
CA GLU A 157 -9.22 -8.61 10.66
C GLU A 157 -10.37 -7.58 10.55
N ARG A 158 -10.27 -6.43 11.22
CA ARG A 158 -11.28 -5.36 11.19
C ARG A 158 -11.46 -4.71 9.80
N PHE A 159 -10.49 -4.88 8.89
CA PHE A 159 -10.64 -4.42 7.51
C PHE A 159 -11.71 -5.19 6.72
N ILE A 160 -12.22 -6.31 7.25
CA ILE A 160 -13.22 -7.12 6.55
C ILE A 160 -14.46 -6.28 6.16
N SER A 161 -14.81 -5.28 6.95
CA SER A 161 -15.90 -4.36 6.64
C SER A 161 -15.64 -3.47 5.41
N ALA A 162 -14.38 -3.19 5.11
CA ALA A 162 -13.96 -2.44 3.92
C ALA A 162 -13.71 -3.34 2.71
N TYR A 163 -13.62 -4.64 2.91
CA TYR A 163 -13.45 -5.67 1.87
C TYR A 163 -14.80 -6.33 1.56
N TRP A 164 -15.02 -7.54 2.05
CA TRP A 164 -16.25 -8.31 1.86
C TRP A 164 -16.36 -9.44 2.89
N THR A 165 -17.59 -9.91 3.07
CA THR A 165 -17.92 -11.18 3.72
C THR A 165 -18.60 -12.09 2.71
N ASN A 166 -18.71 -13.38 3.00
CA ASN A 166 -19.45 -14.32 2.13
C ASN A 166 -20.93 -13.92 1.98
N GLU A 167 -21.51 -13.30 3.03
CA GLU A 167 -22.88 -12.82 3.00
C GLU A 167 -23.04 -11.67 2.00
N ASN A 168 -22.21 -10.63 2.08
CA ASN A 168 -22.35 -9.51 1.16
C ASN A 168 -21.85 -9.80 -0.26
N LEU A 169 -20.94 -10.77 -0.47
CA LEU A 169 -20.68 -11.32 -1.81
C LEU A 169 -21.95 -11.95 -2.40
N SER A 170 -22.65 -12.77 -1.60
CA SER A 170 -23.92 -13.41 -2.03
C SER A 170 -25.01 -12.39 -2.33
N LEU A 171 -25.19 -11.35 -1.49
CA LEU A 171 -26.10 -10.23 -1.73
C LEU A 171 -25.80 -9.50 -3.05
N CYS A 172 -24.51 -9.37 -3.38
CA CYS A 172 -24.04 -8.75 -4.63
C CYS A 172 -23.97 -9.74 -5.81
N LYS A 173 -24.48 -10.97 -5.65
CA LYS A 173 -24.48 -12.04 -6.66
C LYS A 173 -23.07 -12.35 -7.18
N ILE A 174 -22.07 -12.31 -6.30
CA ILE A 174 -20.68 -12.65 -6.60
C ILE A 174 -20.42 -14.06 -6.07
N ASP A 175 -19.86 -14.91 -6.93
CA ASP A 175 -19.46 -16.26 -6.56
C ASP A 175 -18.19 -16.19 -5.69
N PHE A 176 -18.32 -16.57 -4.41
CA PHE A 176 -17.21 -16.54 -3.46
C PHE A 176 -16.07 -17.51 -3.81
N GLN A 177 -16.32 -18.55 -4.62
CA GLN A 177 -15.28 -19.47 -5.08
C GLN A 177 -14.29 -18.81 -6.03
N LYS A 178 -14.67 -17.67 -6.65
CA LYS A 178 -13.81 -16.89 -7.54
C LYS A 178 -12.94 -15.88 -6.79
N ILE A 179 -13.16 -15.72 -5.49
CA ILE A 179 -12.44 -14.78 -4.64
C ILE A 179 -11.45 -15.54 -3.78
N PRO A 180 -10.14 -15.25 -3.87
CA PRO A 180 -9.12 -15.93 -3.07
C PRO A 180 -9.32 -15.74 -1.57
N PRO A 181 -8.90 -16.72 -0.74
CA PRO A 181 -9.00 -16.62 0.71
C PRO A 181 -8.11 -15.51 1.28
N PHE A 182 -8.53 -14.94 2.41
CA PHE A 182 -7.77 -13.91 3.09
C PHE A 182 -6.49 -14.45 3.74
N ILE A 183 -5.43 -13.64 3.64
CA ILE A 183 -4.17 -13.79 4.36
C ILE A 183 -3.79 -12.44 4.95
N GLU A 184 -3.27 -12.41 6.17
CA GLU A 184 -2.80 -11.15 6.80
C GLU A 184 -1.49 -10.66 6.20
N ILE A 185 -1.18 -9.37 6.39
CA ILE A 185 0.13 -8.78 6.06
C ILE A 185 1.25 -9.45 6.88
N GLY A 186 2.42 -9.59 6.26
CA GLY A 186 3.59 -10.21 6.90
C GLY A 186 3.46 -11.72 7.08
N LYS A 187 2.71 -12.38 6.20
CA LYS A 187 2.60 -13.84 6.13
C LYS A 187 3.20 -14.37 4.83
N ILE A 188 3.75 -15.57 4.88
CA ILE A 188 4.25 -16.26 3.70
C ILE A 188 3.04 -16.78 2.90
N CYS A 189 2.83 -16.20 1.70
CA CYS A 189 1.78 -16.60 0.77
C CYS A 189 2.12 -17.92 0.05
N GLY A 190 3.39 -18.14 -0.20
CA GLY A 190 3.92 -19.30 -0.91
C GLY A 190 5.43 -19.20 -1.10
N LYS A 191 5.96 -20.08 -1.93
CA LYS A 191 7.37 -20.09 -2.32
C LYS A 191 7.50 -19.79 -3.80
N LEU A 192 8.57 -19.12 -4.19
CA LEU A 192 8.90 -18.86 -5.58
C LEU A 192 8.99 -20.18 -6.36
N THR A 193 8.17 -20.33 -7.39
CA THR A 193 8.20 -21.56 -8.22
C THR A 193 9.50 -21.65 -9.02
N LYS A 194 9.88 -22.86 -9.42
CA LYS A 194 11.09 -23.06 -10.27
C LYS A 194 11.04 -22.25 -11.56
N SER A 195 9.85 -22.14 -12.18
CA SER A 195 9.67 -21.35 -13.41
C SER A 195 9.86 -19.86 -13.14
N ALA A 196 9.25 -19.32 -12.09
CA ALA A 196 9.39 -17.91 -11.72
C ALA A 196 10.82 -17.59 -11.27
N ALA A 197 11.47 -18.48 -10.53
CA ALA A 197 12.86 -18.37 -10.11
C ALA A 197 13.81 -18.29 -11.31
N SER A 198 13.67 -19.21 -12.27
CA SER A 198 14.46 -19.20 -13.51
C SER A 198 14.22 -17.93 -14.32
N TYR A 199 12.97 -17.47 -14.42
CA TYR A 199 12.61 -16.25 -15.14
C TYR A 199 13.23 -14.99 -14.52
N LEU A 200 13.24 -14.91 -13.18
CA LEU A 200 13.79 -13.76 -12.45
C LEU A 200 15.31 -13.84 -12.22
N GLY A 201 15.93 -15.00 -12.39
CA GLY A 201 17.34 -15.21 -12.01
C GLY A 201 17.55 -15.26 -10.50
N LEU A 202 16.56 -15.72 -9.73
CA LEU A 202 16.60 -15.83 -8.28
C LEU A 202 16.61 -17.29 -7.82
N PRO A 203 17.05 -17.59 -6.58
CA PRO A 203 16.93 -18.95 -6.03
C PRO A 203 15.48 -19.44 -6.00
N SER A 204 15.27 -20.72 -6.29
CA SER A 204 13.96 -21.36 -6.09
C SER A 204 13.62 -21.46 -4.61
N ASP A 205 12.33 -21.62 -4.31
CA ASP A 205 11.82 -21.80 -2.95
C ASP A 205 11.97 -20.59 -2.01
N LEU A 206 12.38 -19.40 -2.51
CA LEU A 206 12.32 -18.17 -1.74
C LEU A 206 10.89 -17.91 -1.25
N PRO A 207 10.69 -17.59 0.04
CA PRO A 207 9.40 -17.16 0.54
C PRO A 207 8.90 -15.91 -0.20
N VAL A 208 7.63 -15.90 -0.60
CA VAL A 208 6.93 -14.72 -1.10
C VAL A 208 5.91 -14.30 -0.05
N VAL A 209 6.01 -13.06 0.39
CA VAL A 209 5.33 -12.52 1.57
C VAL A 209 4.31 -11.45 1.15
N SER A 210 3.20 -11.40 1.87
CA SER A 210 2.16 -10.37 1.74
C SER A 210 2.63 -9.01 2.27
N GLY A 211 2.82 -8.03 1.38
CA GLY A 211 3.13 -6.62 1.72
C GLY A 211 1.86 -5.78 1.94
N GLY A 212 0.83 -6.00 1.13
CA GLY A 212 -0.49 -5.40 1.26
C GLY A 212 -0.73 -4.17 0.39
N PRO A 213 -1.80 -3.39 0.67
CA PRO A 213 -2.05 -2.14 -0.04
C PRO A 213 -0.94 -1.12 0.23
N ASP A 214 -0.54 -0.38 -0.81
CA ASP A 214 0.52 0.63 -0.78
C ASP A 214 0.38 1.62 0.38
N PHE A 215 -0.85 2.10 0.65
CA PHE A 215 -1.08 3.04 1.75
C PHE A 215 -0.78 2.43 3.12
N VAL A 216 -1.05 1.14 3.29
CA VAL A 216 -0.76 0.41 4.54
C VAL A 216 0.75 0.19 4.67
N ALA A 217 1.40 -0.25 3.58
CA ALA A 217 2.84 -0.40 3.54
C ALA A 217 3.56 0.93 3.87
N ALA A 218 3.07 2.06 3.33
CA ALA A 218 3.59 3.39 3.66
C ALA A 218 3.43 3.75 5.15
N LEU A 219 2.28 3.41 5.78
CA LEU A 219 2.07 3.65 7.21
C LEU A 219 3.00 2.80 8.08
N ILE A 220 3.27 1.57 7.68
CA ILE A 220 4.26 0.72 8.32
C ILE A 220 5.66 1.32 8.16
N GLY A 221 6.02 1.67 6.92
CA GLY A 221 7.35 2.20 6.58
C GLY A 221 7.62 3.62 7.05
N THR A 222 6.62 4.33 7.54
CA THR A 222 6.76 5.60 8.27
C THR A 222 6.62 5.44 9.78
N ASP A 223 6.53 4.20 10.30
CA ASP A 223 6.27 3.92 11.72
C ASP A 223 5.09 4.77 12.28
N THR A 224 4.01 4.86 11.47
CA THR A 224 2.76 5.50 11.88
C THR A 224 1.86 4.45 12.56
N LEU A 225 2.44 3.76 13.55
CA LEU A 225 1.90 2.59 14.24
C LEU A 225 1.74 2.81 15.75
N GLN A 226 1.77 4.06 16.19
CA GLN A 226 1.57 4.45 17.58
C GLN A 226 0.50 5.53 17.68
N ASN A 227 -0.29 5.49 18.75
CA ASN A 227 -1.30 6.53 18.99
C ASN A 227 -0.65 7.93 19.00
N GLY A 228 -1.25 8.85 18.27
CA GLY A 228 -0.75 10.22 18.15
C GLY A 228 0.40 10.39 17.12
N THR A 229 0.64 9.42 16.21
CA THR A 229 1.58 9.60 15.10
C THR A 229 0.85 10.05 13.83
N LEU A 230 1.54 10.81 12.98
CA LEU A 230 0.98 11.41 11.77
C LEU A 230 1.92 11.20 10.59
N CYS A 231 1.37 10.76 9.47
CA CYS A 231 2.06 10.58 8.20
C CYS A 231 1.40 11.45 7.12
N ASP A 232 2.22 12.14 6.33
CA ASP A 232 1.86 12.81 5.09
C ASP A 232 2.37 11.97 3.92
N ARG A 233 1.45 11.32 3.20
CA ARG A 233 1.74 10.56 1.98
C ARG A 233 1.63 11.48 0.77
N CYS A 234 2.74 12.09 0.41
CA CYS A 234 2.84 13.09 -0.66
C CYS A 234 3.02 12.42 -2.05
N GLY A 235 1.99 11.75 -2.54
CA GLY A 235 1.95 11.07 -3.85
C GLY A 235 1.29 11.91 -4.96
N SER A 236 0.78 11.23 -6.00
CA SER A 236 -0.11 11.82 -7.03
C SER A 236 -1.42 12.31 -6.40
N SER A 237 -1.97 11.52 -5.47
CA SER A 237 -2.90 11.97 -4.44
C SER A 237 -2.15 12.09 -3.14
N GLU A 238 -2.54 13.01 -2.28
CA GLU A 238 -1.91 13.24 -0.99
C GLU A 238 -2.85 12.82 0.12
N GLY A 239 -2.33 12.15 1.14
CA GLY A 239 -3.13 11.67 2.26
C GLY A 239 -2.46 11.93 3.59
N PHE A 240 -3.12 12.72 4.46
CA PHE A 240 -2.73 12.92 5.84
C PHE A 240 -3.36 11.82 6.69
N ASN A 241 -2.54 11.02 7.35
CA ASN A 241 -2.94 9.80 8.05
C ASN A 241 -2.55 9.91 9.52
N PHE A 242 -3.53 9.93 10.39
CA PHE A 242 -3.37 10.06 11.83
C PHE A 242 -3.71 8.75 12.52
N ALA A 243 -2.75 8.17 13.22
CA ALA A 243 -2.96 6.97 14.02
C ALA A 243 -3.59 7.33 15.37
N SER A 244 -4.76 6.78 15.66
CA SER A 244 -5.54 7.05 16.86
C SER A 244 -5.98 5.76 17.55
N SER A 245 -5.94 5.74 18.88
CA SER A 245 -6.52 4.65 19.68
C SER A 245 -8.06 4.72 19.74
N VAL A 246 -8.67 5.80 19.25
CA VAL A 246 -10.11 6.02 19.21
C VAL A 246 -10.55 6.11 17.76
N PHE A 247 -11.69 5.52 17.43
CA PHE A 247 -12.32 5.70 16.12
C PHE A 247 -12.79 7.15 15.98
N LEU A 248 -12.23 7.86 15.02
CA LEU A 248 -12.56 9.26 14.75
C LEU A 248 -13.54 9.35 13.58
N GLN A 249 -14.68 9.98 13.78
CA GLN A 249 -15.74 10.09 12.78
C GLN A 249 -15.99 11.55 12.37
N ASP A 250 -15.85 11.85 11.09
CA ASP A 250 -16.19 13.13 10.47
C ASP A 250 -16.48 12.92 8.98
N LYS A 251 -17.29 13.79 8.36
CA LYS A 251 -17.64 13.71 6.93
C LYS A 251 -16.46 13.88 5.98
N ASN A 252 -15.40 14.55 6.43
CA ASN A 252 -14.18 14.81 5.64
C ASN A 252 -13.05 13.84 6.01
N VAL A 253 -13.26 12.93 6.95
CA VAL A 253 -12.26 12.01 7.47
C VAL A 253 -12.69 10.57 7.22
N ARG A 254 -11.85 9.82 6.54
CA ARG A 254 -12.04 8.37 6.40
C ARG A 254 -11.26 7.66 7.48
N SER A 255 -11.94 6.98 8.37
CA SER A 255 -11.32 6.13 9.40
C SER A 255 -11.37 4.67 9.00
N LEU A 256 -10.21 4.05 8.91
CA LEU A 256 -10.00 2.63 8.67
C LEU A 256 -9.26 2.02 9.87
N PRO A 257 -9.33 0.70 10.09
CA PRO A 257 -8.44 0.04 11.03
C PRO A 257 -6.98 0.32 10.70
N SER A 258 -6.10 0.30 11.70
CA SER A 258 -4.66 0.16 11.47
C SER A 258 -4.31 -1.33 11.36
N VAL A 259 -3.13 -1.66 10.86
CA VAL A 259 -2.55 -3.02 10.96
C VAL A 259 -2.25 -3.44 12.40
N VAL A 260 -2.36 -2.51 13.32
CA VAL A 260 -2.20 -2.74 14.76
C VAL A 260 -3.59 -2.71 15.40
N LYS A 261 -3.97 -3.79 16.09
CA LYS A 261 -5.34 -4.05 16.56
C LYS A 261 -5.92 -2.97 17.47
N ASP A 262 -5.10 -2.24 18.21
CA ASP A 262 -5.51 -1.18 19.14
C ASP A 262 -5.56 0.21 18.50
N LEU A 263 -5.35 0.33 17.18
CA LEU A 263 -5.30 1.61 16.48
C LEU A 263 -6.26 1.68 15.30
N TRP A 264 -6.63 2.92 15.00
CA TRP A 264 -7.34 3.36 13.79
C TRP A 264 -6.44 4.31 12.99
N ASN A 265 -6.65 4.35 11.69
CA ASN A 265 -6.07 5.34 10.80
C ASN A 265 -7.15 6.31 10.34
N ALA A 266 -7.16 7.52 10.88
CA ALA A 266 -8.01 8.61 10.43
C ALA A 266 -7.29 9.40 9.33
N SER A 267 -7.88 9.50 8.14
CA SER A 267 -7.21 10.09 6.99
C SER A 267 -8.04 11.17 6.30
N VAL A 268 -7.37 12.26 5.92
CA VAL A 268 -7.88 13.28 4.99
C VAL A 268 -7.15 13.10 3.66
N LEU A 269 -7.90 12.86 2.59
CA LEU A 269 -7.36 12.67 1.25
C LEU A 269 -7.52 13.95 0.43
N ILE A 270 -6.45 14.36 -0.24
CA ILE A 270 -6.43 15.41 -1.26
C ILE A 270 -6.26 14.70 -2.62
N PRO A 271 -7.37 14.44 -3.34
CA PRO A 271 -7.30 13.80 -4.65
C PRO A 271 -6.48 14.65 -5.62
N GLU A 272 -5.72 13.98 -6.50
CA GLU A 272 -4.97 14.65 -7.58
C GLU A 272 -4.07 15.81 -7.10
N SER A 273 -3.53 15.74 -5.89
CA SER A 273 -2.67 16.78 -5.31
C SER A 273 -1.52 17.20 -6.24
N ALA A 274 -0.99 16.28 -7.03
CA ALA A 274 0.06 16.56 -8.00
C ALA A 274 -0.36 17.57 -9.09
N ASN A 275 -1.67 17.68 -9.39
CA ASN A 275 -2.21 18.61 -10.39
C ASN A 275 -2.47 20.01 -9.82
N LEU A 276 -2.45 20.18 -8.51
CA LEU A 276 -2.65 21.45 -7.84
C LEU A 276 -1.38 22.30 -7.94
N SER A 277 -1.55 23.63 -7.99
CA SER A 277 -0.45 24.56 -7.81
C SER A 277 0.16 24.41 -6.40
N LYS A 278 1.41 24.82 -6.23
CA LYS A 278 2.10 24.77 -4.92
C LYS A 278 1.29 25.47 -3.82
N LYS A 279 0.71 26.65 -4.12
CA LYS A 279 -0.10 27.41 -3.17
C LYS A 279 -1.37 26.66 -2.74
N GLU A 280 -2.06 26.03 -3.69
CA GLU A 280 -3.26 25.23 -3.40
C GLU A 280 -2.91 24.00 -2.56
N ARG A 281 -1.83 23.28 -2.89
CA ARG A 281 -1.35 22.14 -2.08
C ARG A 281 -1.09 22.52 -0.62
N LEU A 282 -0.39 23.65 -0.41
CA LEU A 282 -0.09 24.14 0.93
C LEU A 282 -1.37 24.49 1.71
N LEU A 283 -2.35 25.10 1.03
CA LEU A 283 -3.64 25.45 1.63
C LEU A 283 -4.43 24.20 2.01
N GLU A 284 -4.51 23.21 1.11
CA GLU A 284 -5.20 21.97 1.38
C GLU A 284 -4.50 21.14 2.48
N ALA A 285 -3.16 21.13 2.50
CA ALA A 285 -2.39 20.50 3.58
C ALA A 285 -2.72 21.15 4.94
N LYS A 286 -2.80 22.50 5.01
CA LYS A 286 -3.21 23.18 6.24
C LYS A 286 -4.61 22.78 6.67
N LYS A 287 -5.58 22.80 5.76
CA LYS A 287 -6.97 22.39 6.06
C LYS A 287 -7.02 20.95 6.60
N ALA A 288 -6.30 20.03 5.97
CA ALA A 288 -6.26 18.63 6.39
C ALA A 288 -5.71 18.47 7.82
N ILE A 289 -4.63 19.18 8.13
CA ILE A 289 -4.04 19.18 9.49
C ILE A 289 -5.00 19.81 10.50
N ASP A 290 -5.64 20.94 10.17
CA ASP A 290 -6.58 21.61 11.08
C ASP A 290 -7.82 20.72 11.37
N ILE A 291 -8.34 19.99 10.36
CA ILE A 291 -9.43 19.02 10.53
C ILE A 291 -9.00 17.90 11.48
N LEU A 292 -7.87 17.25 11.24
CA LEU A 292 -7.39 16.14 12.06
C LEU A 292 -7.07 16.58 13.49
N ARG A 293 -6.48 17.77 13.67
CA ARG A 293 -6.18 18.35 14.98
C ARG A 293 -7.44 18.62 15.77
N SER A 294 -8.42 19.31 15.17
CA SER A 294 -9.70 19.61 15.80
C SER A 294 -10.44 18.33 16.21
N LEU A 295 -10.43 17.32 15.33
CA LEU A 295 -11.09 16.04 15.61
C LEU A 295 -10.39 15.26 16.72
N ALA A 296 -9.06 15.28 16.78
CA ALA A 296 -8.29 14.69 17.86
C ALA A 296 -8.59 15.38 19.21
N GLU A 297 -8.61 16.71 19.25
CA GLU A 297 -8.95 17.50 20.45
C GLU A 297 -10.35 17.18 20.95
N GLN A 298 -11.36 17.17 20.08
CA GLN A 298 -12.75 16.83 20.42
C GLN A 298 -12.87 15.44 21.05
N ASN A 299 -12.02 14.50 20.62
CA ASN A 299 -12.00 13.11 21.11
C ASN A 299 -10.95 12.88 22.21
N LYS A 300 -10.31 13.93 22.73
CA LYS A 300 -9.29 13.86 23.79
C LYS A 300 -8.08 12.99 23.42
N VAL A 301 -7.73 12.94 22.13
CA VAL A 301 -6.53 12.28 21.62
C VAL A 301 -5.44 13.32 21.44
N SER A 302 -4.24 13.04 21.90
CA SER A 302 -3.08 13.95 21.74
C SER A 302 -2.70 14.05 20.26
N PHE A 303 -2.69 15.28 19.72
CA PHE A 303 -2.24 15.55 18.36
C PHE A 303 -0.73 15.85 18.36
N PRO A 304 0.07 15.29 17.40
CA PRO A 304 1.52 15.42 17.45
C PRO A 304 1.99 16.81 17.00
N ALA A 305 3.21 17.20 17.47
CA ALA A 305 3.89 18.39 16.97
C ALA A 305 4.65 18.13 15.65
N LYS A 306 4.80 16.86 15.26
CA LYS A 306 5.58 16.44 14.09
C LYS A 306 4.84 15.42 13.24
N MET A 307 5.15 15.39 11.93
CA MET A 307 4.65 14.41 10.98
C MET A 307 5.78 13.84 10.13
N THR A 308 5.61 12.61 9.67
CA THR A 308 6.57 11.96 8.74
C THR A 308 6.06 12.11 7.32
N ALA A 309 6.84 12.72 6.42
CA ALA A 309 6.51 12.82 5.00
C ALA A 309 7.14 11.68 4.19
N THR A 310 6.38 11.15 3.22
CA THR A 310 6.82 10.10 2.29
C THR A 310 6.22 10.31 0.90
N GLY A 311 6.74 9.59 -0.09
CA GLY A 311 6.27 9.64 -1.48
C GLY A 311 7.06 10.62 -2.36
N GLY A 312 6.64 10.72 -3.63
CA GLY A 312 7.40 11.47 -4.63
C GLY A 312 7.65 12.93 -4.30
N GLN A 313 6.66 13.62 -3.74
CA GLN A 313 6.77 15.04 -3.36
C GLN A 313 7.62 15.25 -2.09
N ALA A 314 7.83 14.22 -1.27
CA ALA A 314 8.72 14.30 -0.11
C ALA A 314 10.21 14.49 -0.50
N LYS A 315 10.55 14.33 -1.77
CA LYS A 315 11.87 14.63 -2.33
C LYS A 315 12.10 16.14 -2.55
N ASP A 316 11.03 16.95 -2.58
CA ASP A 316 11.10 18.41 -2.69
C ASP A 316 11.20 19.05 -1.30
N LEU A 317 12.43 19.24 -0.83
CA LEU A 317 12.70 19.85 0.48
C LEU A 317 12.17 21.29 0.58
N SER A 318 12.09 22.04 -0.53
CA SER A 318 11.53 23.41 -0.53
C SER A 318 10.03 23.37 -0.23
N LEU A 319 9.30 22.46 -0.88
CA LEU A 319 7.87 22.25 -0.62
C LEU A 319 7.64 21.83 0.84
N LEU A 320 8.43 20.91 1.36
CA LEU A 320 8.28 20.43 2.74
C LEU A 320 8.57 21.53 3.78
N LYS A 321 9.55 22.40 3.54
CA LYS A 321 9.83 23.55 4.42
C LYS A 321 8.64 24.50 4.47
N GLU A 322 8.07 24.88 3.32
CA GLU A 322 6.90 25.74 3.27
C GLU A 322 5.67 25.06 3.90
N LYS A 323 5.49 23.75 3.67
CA LYS A 323 4.44 22.97 4.31
C LYS A 323 4.59 22.97 5.84
N SER A 324 5.83 22.83 6.36
CA SER A 324 6.11 22.93 7.79
C SER A 324 5.66 24.28 8.37
N VAL A 325 5.98 25.39 7.68
CA VAL A 325 5.58 26.74 8.10
C VAL A 325 4.05 26.89 8.10
N VAL A 326 3.39 26.53 7.00
CA VAL A 326 1.95 26.73 6.83
C VAL A 326 1.11 25.84 7.76
N THR A 327 1.55 24.62 8.02
CA THR A 327 0.83 23.67 8.90
C THR A 327 1.19 23.82 10.37
N GLY A 328 2.31 24.47 10.69
CA GLY A 328 2.89 24.53 12.03
C GLY A 328 3.47 23.21 12.52
N MET A 329 3.66 22.22 11.61
CA MET A 329 4.16 20.90 11.94
C MET A 329 5.68 20.81 11.71
N GLN A 330 6.41 20.16 12.59
CA GLN A 330 7.76 19.70 12.26
C GLN A 330 7.66 18.54 11.29
N ILE A 331 8.49 18.54 10.24
CA ILE A 331 8.47 17.45 9.25
C ILE A 331 9.72 16.59 9.39
N GLU A 332 9.51 15.29 9.45
CA GLU A 332 10.54 14.26 9.38
C GLU A 332 10.42 13.51 8.05
N ILE A 333 11.54 13.02 7.52
CA ILE A 333 11.59 12.13 6.36
C ILE A 333 12.31 10.83 6.74
N CYS A 334 11.89 9.72 6.15
CA CYS A 334 12.57 8.45 6.33
C CYS A 334 13.87 8.39 5.52
N GLN A 335 14.76 7.46 5.86
CA GLN A 335 15.99 7.16 5.10
C GLN A 335 15.72 6.78 3.64
N CYS A 336 14.49 6.38 3.33
CA CYS A 336 13.96 6.14 2.00
C CYS A 336 12.66 6.94 1.80
N ALA A 337 12.58 7.72 0.74
CA ALA A 337 11.38 8.49 0.41
C ALA A 337 10.22 7.58 -0.05
N ASP A 338 10.51 6.38 -0.54
CA ASP A 338 9.55 5.36 -0.93
C ASP A 338 9.31 4.44 0.29
N ALA A 339 8.55 4.94 1.29
CA ALA A 339 8.35 4.27 2.57
C ALA A 339 7.56 2.94 2.42
N GLU A 340 6.84 2.74 1.32
CA GLU A 340 6.21 1.48 0.98
C GLU A 340 7.22 0.33 1.02
N LEU A 341 8.43 0.55 0.49
CA LEU A 341 9.51 -0.45 0.51
C LEU A 341 10.02 -0.74 1.93
N LEU A 342 10.06 0.28 2.81
CA LEU A 342 10.38 0.07 4.22
C LEU A 342 9.30 -0.73 4.95
N GLY A 343 8.03 -0.49 4.60
CA GLY A 343 6.89 -1.24 5.11
C GLY A 343 6.94 -2.71 4.68
N ASP A 344 7.28 -2.96 3.43
CA ASP A 344 7.52 -4.29 2.90
C ASP A 344 8.66 -4.99 3.64
N ALA A 345 9.76 -4.30 3.90
CA ALA A 345 10.87 -4.86 4.69
C ALA A 345 10.41 -5.25 6.10
N CYS A 346 9.59 -4.42 6.76
CA CYS A 346 9.02 -4.75 8.06
C CYS A 346 8.14 -6.00 8.01
N ALA A 347 7.27 -6.12 6.98
CA ALA A 347 6.43 -7.29 6.75
C ALA A 347 7.27 -8.54 6.48
N GLY A 348 8.28 -8.44 5.62
CA GLY A 348 9.17 -9.53 5.25
C GLY A 348 9.94 -10.08 6.43
N PHE A 349 10.60 -9.24 7.20
CA PHE A 349 11.36 -9.68 8.38
C PHE A 349 10.46 -10.18 9.52
N THR A 350 9.20 -9.70 9.61
CA THR A 350 8.21 -10.28 10.52
C THR A 350 7.83 -11.70 10.07
N ALA A 351 7.59 -11.91 8.77
CA ALA A 351 7.30 -13.24 8.21
C ALA A 351 8.46 -14.22 8.42
N LEU A 352 9.71 -13.75 8.36
CA LEU A 352 10.94 -14.51 8.62
C LEU A 352 11.22 -14.68 10.13
N GLN A 353 10.32 -14.25 11.01
CA GLN A 353 10.43 -14.34 12.47
C GLN A 353 11.68 -13.63 13.07
N LYS A 354 12.20 -12.60 12.37
CA LYS A 354 13.28 -11.75 12.90
C LYS A 354 12.77 -10.73 13.90
N PHE A 355 11.48 -10.39 13.81
CA PHE A 355 10.78 -9.52 14.76
C PHE A 355 9.48 -10.20 15.19
N GLU A 356 9.08 -9.94 16.41
CA GLU A 356 7.87 -10.48 17.03
C GLU A 356 6.60 -10.06 16.27
N ASN A 357 6.57 -8.81 15.78
CA ASN A 357 5.44 -8.22 15.07
C ASN A 357 5.91 -7.03 14.21
N ILE A 358 5.00 -6.54 13.35
CA ILE A 358 5.25 -5.43 12.43
C ILE A 358 5.65 -4.14 13.17
N ARG A 359 5.07 -3.84 14.33
CA ARG A 359 5.42 -2.65 15.14
C ARG A 359 6.87 -2.73 15.64
N ALA A 360 7.31 -3.89 16.10
CA ALA A 360 8.70 -4.10 16.53
C ALA A 360 9.68 -3.98 15.34
N ALA A 361 9.30 -4.51 14.19
CA ALA A 361 10.07 -4.37 12.96
C ALA A 361 10.20 -2.90 12.52
N ALA A 362 9.07 -2.16 12.46
CA ALA A 362 9.07 -0.74 12.08
C ALA A 362 9.96 0.10 12.99
N LYS A 363 9.89 -0.13 14.30
CA LYS A 363 10.72 0.57 15.31
C LYS A 363 12.22 0.37 15.10
N LYS A 364 12.64 -0.78 14.54
CA LYS A 364 14.04 -1.11 14.31
C LYS A 364 14.51 -0.68 12.92
N ILE A 365 13.69 -0.91 11.89
CA ILE A 365 14.05 -0.73 10.48
C ILE A 365 13.90 0.73 10.05
N VAL A 366 12.84 1.42 10.50
CA VAL A 366 12.54 2.79 10.05
C VAL A 366 13.39 3.80 10.80
N LYS A 367 14.19 4.57 10.07
CA LYS A 367 15.01 5.66 10.59
C LYS A 367 14.49 6.98 10.02
N LYS A 368 14.36 8.00 10.88
CA LYS A 368 13.78 9.29 10.51
C LYS A 368 14.78 10.42 10.76
N ASN A 369 14.83 11.37 9.83
CA ASN A 369 15.64 12.58 9.94
C ASN A 369 14.73 13.80 9.92
N SER A 370 14.87 14.70 10.87
CA SER A 370 14.17 15.98 10.88
C SER A 370 14.71 16.90 9.78
N ILE A 371 13.81 17.60 9.08
CA ILE A 371 14.20 18.65 8.17
C ILE A 371 14.60 19.86 9.02
N ASN A 372 15.91 20.13 9.11
CA ASN A 372 16.45 21.22 9.97
C ASN A 372 15.86 22.57 9.57
N LYS A 373 15.38 23.32 10.59
CA LYS A 373 14.95 24.72 10.45
C LYS A 373 16.11 25.68 10.11
N GLU A 374 17.35 25.27 10.32
CA GLU A 374 18.55 26.10 10.19
C GLU A 374 18.98 26.39 8.74
N LEU A 375 18.21 25.94 7.76
CA LEU A 375 18.42 26.24 6.32
C LEU A 375 17.34 27.15 5.76
N LEU A 376 16.63 27.91 6.60
CA LEU A 376 15.68 28.97 6.20
C LEU A 376 16.39 30.31 6.08
#